data_eead117a5bafbfeded8a496b6b3a0486
#
_entry.id   eead117a5bafbfeded8a496b6b3a0486
#
_cell.length_a   1.000
_cell.length_b   1.000
_cell.length_c   1.000
_cell.angle_alpha   90.00
_cell.angle_beta   90.00
_cell.angle_gamma   90.00
#
_symmetry.space_group_name_H-M   'P 1'
#
loop_
_entity.id
_entity.type
_entity.pdbx_description
1 polymer ?
#
loop_
_entity_poly.entity_id
_entity_poly.type
_entity_poly.pdbx_seq_one_letter_code
_entity_poly.pdbx_strand_id
1 'polypeptide(L)'
;MADLLPSRPDTPAEEADPRVIGLDSEDADDLLSALSSDTAREVLATLHDEPDTPANVADRVDTSLQNAQYHLGNLEDAGLIEVVDTVSSEKGREMNRYAPADRPLVVFAGREEEGDGLESALKNLLGAVGLLGLVSLFVQWYADGFPFGARTGGGADGGGGG
;
A
#
# COMPACT_ATOMS: atom_id res chain seq x y z
N MET A 1 -10.96 20.69 -29.25
CA MET A 1 -10.92 20.75 -27.79
C MET A 1 -9.95 19.71 -27.32
N ALA A 2 -8.74 20.12 -26.93
CA ALA A 2 -7.74 19.21 -26.43
C ALA A 2 -8.21 18.67 -25.09
N ASP A 3 -8.37 17.37 -25.03
CA ASP A 3 -8.68 16.63 -23.84
C ASP A 3 -7.45 16.60 -22.92
N LEU A 4 -7.40 17.53 -21.98
CA LEU A 4 -6.36 17.61 -20.98
C LEU A 4 -6.78 16.78 -19.76
N LEU A 5 -7.02 15.50 -19.97
CA LEU A 5 -7.01 14.57 -18.86
C LEU A 5 -5.55 14.41 -18.43
N PRO A 6 -5.20 14.77 -17.19
CA PRO A 6 -3.91 14.41 -16.66
C PRO A 6 -3.85 12.89 -16.65
N SER A 7 -3.05 12.33 -17.54
CA SER A 7 -2.65 10.93 -17.45
C SER A 7 -2.07 10.75 -16.06
N ARG A 8 -2.82 10.08 -15.18
CA ARG A 8 -2.19 9.47 -14.02
C ARG A 8 -1.10 8.58 -14.56
N PRO A 9 0.15 8.77 -14.17
CA PRO A 9 1.11 7.72 -14.36
C PRO A 9 0.59 6.54 -13.52
N ASP A 10 0.09 5.50 -14.18
CA ASP A 10 -0.01 4.18 -13.59
C ASP A 10 1.42 3.69 -13.37
N THR A 11 2.08 4.33 -12.40
CA THR A 11 3.24 3.73 -11.78
C THR A 11 2.65 2.58 -11.00
N PRO A 12 2.99 1.31 -11.31
CA PRO A 12 2.69 0.22 -10.40
C PRO A 12 3.18 0.72 -9.05
N ALA A 13 2.34 0.67 -8.02
CA ALA A 13 2.76 0.96 -6.67
C ALA A 13 4.05 0.16 -6.50
N GLU A 14 5.18 0.85 -6.40
CA GLU A 14 6.43 0.21 -6.01
C GLU A 14 6.05 -0.52 -4.74
N GLU A 15 6.05 -1.85 -4.82
CA GLU A 15 5.78 -2.70 -3.68
C GLU A 15 6.81 -2.30 -2.64
N ALA A 16 6.42 -1.41 -1.72
CA ALA A 16 7.29 -0.98 -0.67
C ALA A 16 7.67 -2.21 0.13
N ASP A 17 8.96 -2.46 0.23
CA ASP A 17 9.50 -3.59 0.98
C ASP A 17 8.85 -3.64 2.37
N PRO A 18 8.29 -4.78 2.80
CA PRO A 18 7.69 -4.90 4.11
C PRO A 18 8.74 -4.66 5.19
N ARG A 19 8.38 -3.86 6.20
CA ARG A 19 9.20 -3.69 7.40
C ARG A 19 8.92 -4.86 8.35
N VAL A 20 9.96 -5.63 8.63
CA VAL A 20 9.87 -6.77 9.56
C VAL A 20 10.52 -6.37 10.87
N ILE A 21 9.79 -6.46 11.97
CA ILE A 21 10.22 -6.07 13.31
C ILE A 21 10.11 -7.24 14.25
N GLY A 22 11.23 -7.61 14.88
CA GLY A 22 11.26 -8.59 15.97
C GLY A 22 10.75 -7.98 17.28
N LEU A 23 9.99 -8.74 18.06
CA LEU A 23 9.47 -8.26 19.36
C LEU A 23 10.54 -7.93 20.39
N ASP A 24 11.76 -8.38 20.20
CA ASP A 24 12.92 -8.12 21.05
C ASP A 24 13.71 -6.87 20.63
N SER A 25 13.26 -6.15 19.60
CA SER A 25 13.92 -4.95 19.10
C SER A 25 13.42 -3.65 19.77
N GLU A 26 14.26 -2.63 19.81
CA GLU A 26 13.85 -1.29 20.26
C GLU A 26 12.72 -0.71 19.38
N ASP A 27 12.74 -1.01 18.08
CA ASP A 27 11.70 -0.62 17.13
C ASP A 27 10.33 -1.21 17.50
N ALA A 28 10.31 -2.42 18.08
CA ALA A 28 9.06 -3.04 18.57
C ALA A 28 8.52 -2.30 19.80
N ASP A 29 9.39 -1.90 20.71
CA ASP A 29 9.00 -1.14 21.91
C ASP A 29 8.38 0.21 21.52
N ASP A 30 8.98 0.92 20.57
CA ASP A 30 8.45 2.20 20.07
C ASP A 30 7.11 2.00 19.37
N LEU A 31 7.00 0.97 18.53
CA LEU A 31 5.76 0.61 17.83
C LEU A 31 4.63 0.28 18.82
N LEU A 32 4.89 -0.60 19.78
CA LEU A 32 3.90 -1.03 20.76
C LEU A 32 3.50 0.14 21.68
N SER A 33 4.46 0.98 22.04
CA SER A 33 4.22 2.19 22.83
C SER A 33 3.32 3.18 22.08
N ALA A 34 3.62 3.44 20.80
CA ALA A 34 2.83 4.33 19.96
C ALA A 34 1.39 3.83 19.78
N LEU A 35 1.17 2.51 19.69
CA LEU A 35 -0.13 1.89 19.48
C LEU A 35 -0.85 1.48 20.77
N SER A 36 -0.27 1.73 21.94
CA SER A 36 -0.85 1.33 23.24
C SER A 36 -2.13 2.07 23.59
N SER A 37 -2.31 3.27 23.10
CA SER A 37 -3.45 4.15 23.36
C SER A 37 -4.56 3.94 22.32
N ASP A 38 -5.82 3.92 22.77
CA ASP A 38 -6.98 3.88 21.87
C ASP A 38 -7.00 5.08 20.94
N THR A 39 -6.70 6.27 21.47
CA THR A 39 -6.64 7.52 20.68
C THR A 39 -5.57 7.44 19.59
N ALA A 40 -4.40 6.87 19.86
CA ALA A 40 -3.36 6.69 18.84
C ALA A 40 -3.83 5.79 17.69
N ARG A 41 -4.53 4.69 18.02
CA ARG A 41 -5.09 3.79 17.01
C ARG A 41 -6.21 4.47 16.20
N GLU A 42 -7.05 5.29 16.82
CA GLU A 42 -8.06 6.08 16.12
C GLU A 42 -7.44 7.13 15.20
N VAL A 43 -6.37 7.80 15.64
CA VAL A 43 -5.59 8.74 14.81
C VAL A 43 -5.04 8.03 13.57
N LEU A 44 -4.42 6.87 13.76
CA LEU A 44 -3.87 6.09 12.65
C LEU A 44 -4.98 5.63 11.68
N ALA A 45 -6.09 5.12 12.19
CA ALA A 45 -7.24 4.71 11.39
C ALA A 45 -7.83 5.88 10.60
N THR A 46 -7.95 7.05 11.23
CA THR A 46 -8.42 8.28 10.59
C THR A 46 -7.53 8.69 9.42
N LEU A 47 -6.21 8.57 9.56
CA LEU A 47 -5.27 8.86 8.48
C LEU A 47 -5.28 7.81 7.36
N HIS A 48 -5.63 6.57 7.67
CA HIS A 48 -5.86 5.54 6.64
C HIS A 48 -7.07 5.84 5.77
N ASP A 49 -8.10 6.45 6.34
CA ASP A 49 -9.26 6.89 5.58
C ASP A 49 -8.93 8.07 4.66
N GLU A 50 -8.22 9.06 5.21
CA GLU A 50 -7.82 10.26 4.47
C GLU A 50 -6.62 10.94 5.14
N PRO A 51 -5.54 11.26 4.39
CA PRO A 51 -4.44 12.09 4.90
C PRO A 51 -4.95 13.47 5.35
N ASP A 52 -4.49 13.92 6.53
CA ASP A 52 -5.00 15.16 7.09
C ASP A 52 -3.99 15.91 7.99
N THR A 53 -4.36 17.09 8.40
CA THR A 53 -3.58 17.95 9.30
C THR A 53 -3.87 17.63 10.79
N PRO A 54 -2.97 17.98 11.72
CA PRO A 54 -3.22 17.73 13.15
C PRO A 54 -4.51 18.33 13.68
N ALA A 55 -4.89 19.51 13.22
CA ALA A 55 -6.13 20.16 13.65
C ALA A 55 -7.38 19.38 13.25
N ASN A 56 -7.42 18.94 11.99
CA ASN A 56 -8.54 18.16 11.49
C ASN A 56 -8.60 16.77 12.12
N VAL A 57 -7.45 16.12 12.30
CA VAL A 57 -7.34 14.84 13.02
C VAL A 57 -7.88 14.98 14.44
N ALA A 58 -7.49 16.03 15.16
CA ALA A 58 -7.99 16.30 16.51
C ALA A 58 -9.52 16.41 16.56
N ASP A 59 -10.11 17.12 15.60
CA ASP A 59 -11.57 17.25 15.49
C ASP A 59 -12.25 15.93 15.17
N ARG A 60 -11.68 15.13 14.27
CA ARG A 60 -12.24 13.84 13.83
C ARG A 60 -12.21 12.77 14.91
N VAL A 61 -11.18 12.75 15.77
CA VAL A 61 -11.06 11.79 16.87
C VAL A 61 -11.53 12.34 18.22
N ASP A 62 -12.13 13.52 18.22
CA ASP A 62 -12.67 14.20 19.40
C ASP A 62 -11.64 14.34 20.54
N THR A 63 -10.49 14.89 20.19
CA THR A 63 -9.40 15.16 21.15
C THR A 63 -8.85 16.57 20.99
N SER A 64 -7.99 17.00 21.92
CA SER A 64 -7.31 18.29 21.80
C SER A 64 -6.25 18.26 20.68
N LEU A 65 -5.97 19.42 20.09
CA LEU A 65 -4.87 19.57 19.13
C LEU A 65 -3.53 19.12 19.72
N GLN A 66 -3.26 19.47 20.97
CA GLN A 66 -2.04 19.08 21.65
C GLN A 66 -1.92 17.56 21.80
N ASN A 67 -3.01 16.88 22.15
CA ASN A 67 -3.02 15.43 22.27
C ASN A 67 -2.89 14.74 20.90
N ALA A 68 -3.55 15.27 19.87
CA ALA A 68 -3.38 14.79 18.51
C ALA A 68 -1.93 14.92 18.03
N GLN A 69 -1.30 16.07 18.25
CA GLN A 69 0.11 16.29 17.92
C GLN A 69 1.06 15.35 18.66
N TYR A 70 0.77 15.05 19.92
CA TYR A 70 1.53 14.09 20.73
C TYR A 70 1.48 12.69 20.10
N HIS A 71 0.28 12.21 19.74
CA HIS A 71 0.13 10.89 19.12
C HIS A 71 0.67 10.85 17.70
N LEU A 72 0.50 11.91 16.92
CA LEU A 72 1.10 12.01 15.58
C LEU A 72 2.62 11.94 15.64
N GLY A 73 3.25 12.63 16.58
CA GLY A 73 4.70 12.54 16.80
C GLY A 73 5.15 11.12 17.11
N ASN A 74 4.49 10.45 18.05
CA ASN A 74 4.83 9.07 18.42
C ASN A 74 4.62 8.08 17.25
N LEU A 75 3.56 8.25 16.46
CA LEU A 75 3.30 7.42 15.28
C LEU A 75 4.32 7.67 14.16
N GLU A 76 4.76 8.91 13.98
CA GLU A 76 5.81 9.29 13.03
C GLU A 76 7.17 8.71 13.46
N ASP A 77 7.55 8.85 14.74
CA ASP A 77 8.78 8.29 15.30
C ASP A 77 8.83 6.76 15.18
N ALA A 78 7.69 6.09 15.35
CA ALA A 78 7.54 4.66 15.13
C ALA A 78 7.52 4.27 13.64
N GLY A 79 7.52 5.24 12.72
CA GLY A 79 7.50 5.01 11.27
C GLY A 79 6.17 4.47 10.73
N LEU A 80 5.07 4.72 11.43
CA LEU A 80 3.72 4.30 11.02
C LEU A 80 3.03 5.32 10.12
N ILE A 81 3.42 6.59 10.24
CA ILE A 81 2.93 7.70 9.43
C ILE A 81 4.09 8.55 8.94
N GLU A 82 3.85 9.35 7.93
CA GLU A 82 4.81 10.30 7.38
C GLU A 82 4.15 11.61 6.97
N VAL A 83 4.94 12.67 6.87
CA VAL A 83 4.50 13.94 6.32
C VAL A 83 4.53 13.86 4.79
N VAL A 84 3.38 13.96 4.17
CA VAL A 84 3.26 13.85 2.70
C VAL A 84 3.16 15.21 2.01
N ASP A 85 2.74 16.24 2.74
CA ASP A 85 2.52 17.57 2.18
C ASP A 85 2.51 18.63 3.28
N THR A 86 2.66 19.89 2.87
CA THR A 86 2.51 21.04 3.74
C THR A 86 1.42 21.94 3.17
N VAL A 87 0.38 22.16 3.95
CA VAL A 87 -0.75 23.01 3.56
C VAL A 87 -0.73 24.32 4.32
N SER A 88 -1.08 25.41 3.65
CA SER A 88 -1.21 26.71 4.29
C SER A 88 -2.62 26.87 4.84
N SER A 89 -2.71 27.23 6.13
CA SER A 89 -3.99 27.62 6.71
C SER A 89 -4.46 28.98 6.16
N GLU A 90 -5.75 29.29 6.33
CA GLU A 90 -6.33 30.60 5.96
C GLU A 90 -5.59 31.79 6.61
N LYS A 91 -4.87 31.55 7.69
CA LYS A 91 -4.04 32.57 8.40
C LYS A 91 -2.58 32.61 7.92
N GLY A 92 -2.25 31.91 6.82
CA GLY A 92 -0.89 31.85 6.28
C GLY A 92 0.08 30.99 7.08
N ARG A 93 -0.41 30.16 7.99
CA ARG A 93 0.40 29.23 8.79
C ARG A 93 0.56 27.93 8.03
N GLU A 94 1.80 27.48 7.83
CA GLU A 94 2.09 26.19 7.26
C GLU A 94 1.81 25.08 8.28
N MET A 95 1.11 24.04 7.82
CA MET A 95 0.76 22.87 8.64
C MET A 95 1.15 21.61 7.87
N ASN A 96 1.76 20.67 8.57
CA ASN A 96 2.05 19.35 7.99
C ASN A 96 0.78 18.55 7.79
N ARG A 97 0.72 17.83 6.69
CA ARG A 97 -0.31 16.87 6.38
C ARG A 97 0.29 15.47 6.49
N TYR A 98 -0.32 14.66 7.32
CA TYR A 98 0.15 13.30 7.62
C TYR A 98 -0.63 12.26 6.84
N ALA A 99 0.05 11.19 6.47
CA ALA A 99 -0.54 10.00 5.87
C ALA A 99 0.09 8.74 6.46
N PRO A 100 -0.55 7.59 6.37
CA PRO A 100 0.09 6.32 6.71
C PRO A 100 1.32 6.10 5.85
N ALA A 101 2.38 5.54 6.45
CA ALA A 101 3.52 5.06 5.68
C ALA A 101 3.06 3.85 4.85
N ASP A 102 3.21 3.90 3.53
CA ASP A 102 2.79 2.86 2.59
C ASP A 102 3.71 1.63 2.62
N ARG A 103 3.92 1.07 3.82
CA ARG A 103 4.76 -0.11 4.02
C ARG A 103 4.02 -1.16 4.84
N PRO A 104 3.89 -2.37 4.33
CA PRO A 104 3.40 -3.47 5.15
C PRO A 104 4.30 -3.66 6.38
N LEU A 105 3.70 -3.75 7.55
CA LEU A 105 4.40 -3.96 8.81
C LEU A 105 4.13 -5.39 9.29
N VAL A 106 5.19 -6.13 9.52
CA VAL A 106 5.14 -7.50 10.05
C VAL A 106 5.88 -7.53 11.37
N VAL A 107 5.16 -7.82 12.45
CA VAL A 107 5.75 -8.03 13.78
C VAL A 107 5.81 -9.53 14.05
N PHE A 108 6.97 -10.04 14.39
CA PHE A 108 7.13 -11.45 14.69
C PHE A 108 7.72 -11.67 16.09
N ALA A 109 7.26 -12.75 16.74
CA ALA A 109 7.76 -13.17 18.05
C ALA A 109 8.98 -14.09 17.86
N GLY A 110 10.16 -13.49 17.67
CA GLY A 110 11.41 -14.22 17.46
C GLY A 110 12.60 -13.27 17.58
N ARG A 111 13.80 -13.81 17.49
CA ARG A 111 15.02 -13.01 17.55
C ARG A 111 15.24 -12.28 16.23
N GLU A 112 15.84 -11.08 16.28
CA GLU A 112 16.18 -10.29 15.08
C GLU A 112 17.00 -11.09 14.05
N GLU A 113 17.88 -11.97 14.51
CA GLU A 113 18.68 -12.85 13.65
C GLU A 113 17.82 -13.80 12.78
N GLU A 114 16.59 -14.10 13.22
CA GLU A 114 15.64 -14.90 12.48
C GLU A 114 14.80 -14.04 11.51
N GLY A 115 14.71 -12.74 11.78
CA GLY A 115 13.96 -11.77 10.96
C GLY A 115 14.57 -11.54 9.58
N ASP A 116 15.88 -11.50 9.48
CA ASP A 116 16.58 -11.32 8.19
C ASP A 116 16.29 -12.47 7.22
N GLY A 117 16.17 -13.69 7.75
CA GLY A 117 15.77 -14.86 6.97
C GLY A 117 14.30 -14.80 6.54
N LEU A 118 13.42 -14.31 7.42
CA LEU A 118 11.99 -14.17 7.16
C LEU A 118 11.71 -13.04 6.15
N GLU A 119 12.41 -11.91 6.27
CA GLU A 119 12.31 -10.81 5.33
C GLU A 119 12.72 -11.25 3.92
N SER A 120 13.84 -11.96 3.80
CA SER A 120 14.30 -12.51 2.53
C SER A 120 13.34 -13.55 1.96
N ALA A 121 12.76 -14.42 2.81
CA ALA A 121 11.77 -15.39 2.40
C ALA A 121 10.47 -14.72 1.93
N LEU A 122 10.05 -13.65 2.61
CA LEU A 122 8.84 -12.90 2.27
C LEU A 122 9.03 -12.12 0.95
N LYS A 123 10.18 -11.48 0.76
CA LYS A 123 10.56 -10.82 -0.51
C LYS A 123 10.57 -11.81 -1.67
N ASN A 124 11.17 -13.00 -1.47
CA ASN A 124 11.20 -14.04 -2.48
C ASN A 124 9.80 -14.58 -2.81
N LEU A 125 8.94 -14.72 -1.81
CA LEU A 125 7.55 -15.17 -2.01
C LEU A 125 6.74 -14.14 -2.81
N LEU A 126 6.84 -12.85 -2.44
CA LEU A 126 6.18 -11.76 -3.14
C LEU A 126 6.71 -11.62 -4.58
N GLY A 127 8.02 -11.75 -4.76
CA GLY A 127 8.65 -11.77 -6.09
C GLY A 127 8.17 -12.94 -6.95
N ALA A 128 8.04 -14.14 -6.38
CA ALA A 128 7.53 -15.32 -7.08
C ALA A 128 6.06 -15.17 -7.48
N VAL A 129 5.22 -14.63 -6.59
CA VAL A 129 3.79 -14.37 -6.89
C VAL A 129 3.66 -13.29 -7.95
N GLY A 130 4.45 -12.22 -7.88
CA GLY A 130 4.48 -11.16 -8.90
C GLY A 130 4.93 -11.69 -10.27
N LEU A 131 5.97 -12.53 -10.31
CA LEU A 131 6.45 -13.16 -11.53
C LEU A 131 5.40 -14.10 -12.15
N LEU A 132 4.72 -14.91 -11.34
CA LEU A 132 3.62 -15.77 -11.79
C LEU A 132 2.46 -14.96 -12.37
N GLY A 133 2.12 -13.83 -11.75
CA GLY A 133 1.11 -12.91 -12.26
C GLY A 133 1.49 -12.31 -13.61
N LEU A 134 2.74 -11.89 -13.78
CA LEU A 134 3.25 -11.36 -15.06
C LEU A 134 3.27 -12.43 -16.14
N VAL A 135 3.71 -13.65 -15.81
CA VAL A 135 3.69 -14.77 -16.78
C VAL A 135 2.25 -15.10 -17.18
N SER A 136 1.32 -15.11 -16.24
CA SER A 136 -0.10 -15.35 -16.54
C SER A 136 -0.69 -14.28 -17.46
N LEU A 137 -0.39 -13.01 -17.22
CA LEU A 137 -0.80 -11.90 -18.08
C LEU A 137 -0.16 -11.99 -19.47
N PHE A 138 1.11 -12.37 -19.53
CA PHE A 138 1.82 -12.53 -20.80
C PHE A 138 1.25 -13.68 -21.62
N VAL A 139 0.95 -14.81 -20.97
CA VAL A 139 0.30 -15.96 -21.64
C VAL A 139 -1.09 -15.57 -22.15
N GLN A 140 -1.86 -14.84 -21.35
CA GLN A 140 -3.19 -14.36 -21.73
C GLN A 140 -3.11 -13.40 -22.93
N TRP A 141 -2.18 -12.43 -22.87
CA TRP A 141 -1.94 -11.50 -23.97
C TRP A 141 -1.47 -12.24 -25.25
N TYR A 142 -0.62 -13.25 -25.11
CA TYR A 142 -0.17 -14.06 -26.23
C TYR A 142 -1.28 -14.94 -26.84
N ALA A 143 -2.16 -15.48 -25.98
CA ALA A 143 -3.30 -16.29 -26.40
C ALA A 143 -4.37 -15.45 -27.10
N ASP A 144 -4.62 -14.23 -26.60
CA ASP A 144 -5.61 -13.31 -27.18
C ASP A 144 -5.06 -12.57 -28.42
N GLY A 145 -3.73 -12.39 -28.49
CA GLY A 145 -3.05 -11.65 -29.56
C GLY A 145 -2.68 -12.49 -30.82
N PHE A 146 -2.80 -13.79 -30.76
CA PHE A 146 -2.60 -14.66 -31.92
C PHE A 146 -3.95 -15.14 -32.44
N PRO A 147 -4.45 -14.58 -33.55
CA PRO A 147 -5.61 -15.13 -34.21
C PRO A 147 -5.17 -16.38 -35.00
N PHE A 148 -4.85 -17.43 -34.27
CA PHE A 148 -4.74 -18.73 -34.93
C PHE A 148 -6.15 -19.26 -35.19
N GLY A 149 -6.76 -18.70 -36.22
CA GLY A 149 -7.98 -19.21 -36.80
C GLY A 149 -7.73 -20.55 -37.44
N ALA A 150 -7.78 -21.60 -36.66
CA ALA A 150 -8.05 -22.91 -37.18
C ALA A 150 -9.54 -22.97 -37.59
N ARG A 151 -9.87 -22.37 -38.70
CA ARG A 151 -11.09 -22.71 -39.42
C ARG A 151 -10.86 -24.10 -39.99
N THR A 152 -11.23 -25.11 -39.26
CA THR A 152 -11.56 -26.39 -39.83
C THR A 152 -12.91 -26.23 -40.54
N GLY A 153 -12.86 -25.78 -41.75
CA GLY A 153 -13.99 -25.84 -42.65
C GLY A 153 -14.26 -27.31 -43.01
N GLY A 154 -15.17 -27.92 -42.27
CA GLY A 154 -15.78 -29.18 -42.70
C GLY A 154 -16.86 -28.88 -43.73
N GLY A 155 -16.50 -28.77 -44.97
CA GLY A 155 -17.45 -28.85 -46.06
C GLY A 155 -17.89 -30.27 -46.19
N ALA A 156 -19.09 -30.61 -45.77
CA ALA A 156 -19.77 -31.81 -46.20
C ALA A 156 -20.69 -31.43 -47.36
N ASP A 157 -20.17 -31.61 -48.53
CA ASP A 157 -20.96 -31.61 -49.75
C ASP A 157 -21.61 -32.98 -49.88
N GLY A 158 -22.92 -33.01 -49.80
CA GLY A 158 -23.77 -34.16 -50.03
C GLY A 158 -24.67 -33.92 -51.21
N GLY A 159 -24.12 -34.02 -52.39
CA GLY A 159 -24.91 -34.13 -53.62
C GLY A 159 -25.63 -35.47 -53.70
N GLY A 160 -26.92 -35.44 -53.65
CA GLY A 160 -27.77 -36.60 -54.05
C GLY A 160 -28.62 -36.23 -55.21
N GLY A 161 -28.23 -36.74 -56.39
CA GLY A 161 -29.05 -36.72 -57.54
C GLY A 161 -30.00 -37.92 -57.55
N GLY A 162 -31.15 -37.73 -58.13
CA GLY A 162 -32.10 -38.79 -58.44
C GLY A 162 -33.36 -38.16 -59.01
#